data_477e54776e0bb4976919cfccda532528
#
_entry.id   477e54776e0bb4976919cfccda532528
#
_cell.length_a   1.000
_cell.length_b   1.000
_cell.length_c   1.000
_cell.angle_alpha   90.00
_cell.angle_beta   90.00
_cell.angle_gamma   90.00
#
_symmetry.space_group_name_H-M   'P 1'
#
loop_
_entity.id
_entity.type
_entity.pdbx_description
1 polymer ?
#
loop_
_entity_poly.entity_id
_entity_poly.type
_entity_poly.pdbx_seq_one_letter_code
_entity_poly.pdbx_strand_id
1 'polypeptide(L)'
;MTPSPFRRIDQQLFAQVAAEARQHPRLRLNHNFHREQDAVQRFLNVLQPGTYVRPHRHRRNGSGTGFECFLVLQGAIGLLLFNGEGEIQQQLHLSAKGPTHGIEIAEDQFHTLVALEADSVIFELKQGPYQPAQDKDFLNGFPNEGTSEAARQEAQ
;
A
#
# COMPACT_ATOMS: atom_id res chain seq x y z
N MET A 1 -10.10 15.01 27.84
CA MET A 1 -11.07 14.16 27.10
C MET A 1 -10.54 12.74 27.00
N THR A 2 -11.34 11.77 27.38
CA THR A 2 -11.00 10.36 27.16
C THR A 2 -11.10 10.06 25.66
N PRO A 3 -10.09 9.39 25.05
CA PRO A 3 -10.20 8.98 23.66
C PRO A 3 -11.42 8.08 23.45
N SER A 4 -12.04 8.19 22.28
CA SER A 4 -13.14 7.30 21.90
C SER A 4 -12.66 5.84 21.98
N PRO A 5 -13.45 4.92 22.53
CA PRO A 5 -13.07 3.51 22.63
C PRO A 5 -13.11 2.78 21.28
N PHE A 6 -13.57 3.44 20.22
CA PHE A 6 -13.64 2.87 18.88
C PHE A 6 -13.43 3.94 17.81
N ARG A 7 -13.07 3.50 16.64
CA ARG A 7 -12.95 4.33 15.43
C ARG A 7 -13.68 3.63 14.30
N ARG A 8 -14.45 4.42 13.53
CA ARG A 8 -15.21 3.87 12.40
C ARG A 8 -14.36 3.84 11.14
N ILE A 9 -14.53 2.79 10.36
CA ILE A 9 -14.00 2.65 9.02
C ILE A 9 -15.20 2.68 8.09
N ASP A 10 -15.52 3.85 7.55
CA ASP A 10 -16.76 4.10 6.82
C ASP A 10 -16.56 5.04 5.63
N GLN A 11 -17.63 5.27 4.88
CA GLN A 11 -17.60 6.10 3.68
C GLN A 11 -17.21 7.55 3.97
N GLN A 12 -17.57 8.07 5.14
CA GLN A 12 -17.21 9.44 5.52
C GLN A 12 -15.69 9.54 5.68
N LEU A 13 -15.06 8.58 6.34
CA LEU A 13 -13.62 8.54 6.49
C LEU A 13 -12.93 8.38 5.13
N PHE A 14 -13.45 7.50 4.26
CA PHE A 14 -12.89 7.31 2.91
C PHE A 14 -12.92 8.60 2.12
N ALA A 15 -14.05 9.31 2.12
CA ALA A 15 -14.19 10.57 1.39
C ALA A 15 -13.23 11.64 1.90
N GLN A 16 -13.06 11.74 3.21
CA GLN A 16 -12.14 12.69 3.82
C GLN A 16 -10.69 12.44 3.40
N VAL A 17 -10.23 11.20 3.53
CA VAL A 17 -8.84 10.85 3.19
C VAL A 17 -8.61 10.92 1.68
N ALA A 18 -9.61 10.55 0.87
CA ALA A 18 -9.52 10.65 -0.59
C ALA A 18 -9.36 12.10 -1.07
N ALA A 19 -10.09 13.04 -0.45
CA ALA A 19 -9.96 14.46 -0.77
C ALA A 19 -8.54 14.96 -0.52
N GLU A 20 -7.93 14.56 0.58
CA GLU A 20 -6.55 14.91 0.90
C GLU A 20 -5.55 14.21 -0.04
N ALA A 21 -5.79 12.95 -0.38
CA ALA A 21 -4.94 12.17 -1.29
C ALA A 21 -4.89 12.80 -2.68
N ARG A 22 -6.02 13.32 -3.19
CA ARG A 22 -6.08 14.02 -4.49
C ARG A 22 -5.18 15.24 -4.54
N GLN A 23 -4.99 15.92 -3.41
CA GLN A 23 -4.14 17.11 -3.31
C GLN A 23 -2.71 16.79 -2.94
N HIS A 24 -2.42 15.56 -2.53
CA HIS A 24 -1.08 15.15 -2.12
C HIS A 24 -0.19 14.96 -3.35
N PRO A 25 1.10 15.43 -3.31
CA PRO A 25 2.01 15.26 -4.45
C PRO A 25 2.20 13.81 -4.89
N ARG A 26 2.10 12.85 -3.98
CA ARG A 26 2.23 11.42 -4.26
C ARG A 26 0.93 10.80 -4.76
N LEU A 27 -0.20 11.52 -4.75
CA LEU A 27 -1.54 11.02 -5.12
C LEU A 27 -1.95 9.81 -4.30
N ARG A 28 -1.48 9.73 -3.06
CA ARG A 28 -1.91 8.75 -2.07
C ARG A 28 -1.64 9.26 -0.67
N LEU A 29 -2.39 8.73 0.28
CA LEU A 29 -2.26 9.11 1.69
C LEU A 29 -2.61 7.94 2.58
N ASN A 30 -1.80 7.75 3.63
CA ASN A 30 -2.07 6.79 4.69
C ASN A 30 -2.87 7.46 5.81
N HIS A 31 -3.84 6.73 6.33
CA HIS A 31 -4.54 7.09 7.57
C HIS A 31 -4.29 6.01 8.59
N ASN A 32 -3.45 6.30 9.59
CA ASN A 32 -2.95 5.30 10.53
C ASN A 32 -3.88 5.16 11.74
N PHE A 33 -4.20 3.91 12.09
CA PHE A 33 -4.89 3.56 13.34
C PHE A 33 -3.89 3.15 14.42
N HIS A 34 -2.67 2.82 14.03
CA HIS A 34 -1.60 2.37 14.93
C HIS A 34 -0.68 3.53 15.32
N ARG A 35 0.04 3.31 16.41
CA ARG A 35 1.20 4.13 16.80
C ARG A 35 2.47 3.43 16.31
N GLU A 36 3.57 4.17 16.21
CA GLU A 36 4.82 3.64 15.66
C GLU A 36 5.34 2.40 16.42
N GLN A 37 5.11 2.34 17.72
CA GLN A 37 5.56 1.23 18.57
C GLN A 37 4.61 0.03 18.57
N ASP A 38 3.46 0.10 17.92
CA ASP A 38 2.49 -0.99 17.94
C ASP A 38 3.03 -2.21 17.19
N ALA A 39 2.75 -3.40 17.72
CA ALA A 39 3.21 -4.66 17.16
C ALA A 39 2.61 -4.94 15.78
N VAL A 40 1.44 -4.39 15.48
CA VAL A 40 0.79 -4.52 14.18
C VAL A 40 0.44 -3.13 13.66
N GLN A 41 0.93 -2.79 12.48
CA GLN A 41 0.55 -1.58 11.77
C GLN A 41 -0.82 -1.80 11.12
N ARG A 42 -1.72 -0.82 11.28
CA ARG A 42 -3.10 -0.88 10.78
C ARG A 42 -3.43 0.48 10.19
N PHE A 43 -3.72 0.53 8.91
CA PHE A 43 -3.97 1.81 8.26
C PHE A 43 -4.79 1.66 6.98
N LEU A 44 -5.44 2.76 6.59
CA LEU A 44 -5.96 2.90 5.25
C LEU A 44 -4.86 3.49 4.36
N ASN A 45 -4.76 2.96 3.16
CA ASN A 45 -3.96 3.55 2.10
C ASN A 45 -4.94 3.95 1.00
N VAL A 46 -5.09 5.24 0.77
CA VAL A 46 -6.03 5.77 -0.23
C VAL A 46 -5.22 6.26 -1.41
N LEU A 47 -5.52 5.70 -2.59
CA LEU A 47 -4.73 5.86 -3.79
C LEU A 47 -5.55 6.44 -4.93
N GLN A 48 -4.92 7.32 -5.71
CA GLN A 48 -5.49 7.86 -6.93
C GLN A 48 -4.75 7.31 -8.15
N PRO A 49 -5.43 7.16 -9.31
CA PRO A 49 -4.72 6.85 -10.56
C PRO A 49 -3.60 7.86 -10.81
N GLY A 50 -2.45 7.36 -11.25
CA GLY A 50 -1.23 8.15 -11.42
C GLY A 50 -0.27 8.09 -10.25
N THR A 51 -0.67 7.55 -9.09
CA THR A 51 0.28 7.35 -7.99
C THR A 51 1.31 6.28 -8.38
N TYR A 52 2.57 6.62 -8.19
CA TYR A 52 3.68 5.68 -8.43
C TYR A 52 4.21 5.16 -7.11
N VAL A 53 4.18 3.84 -6.94
CA VAL A 53 4.78 3.15 -5.80
C VAL A 53 5.98 2.37 -6.32
N ARG A 54 7.18 2.78 -5.92
CA ARG A 54 8.39 2.07 -6.34
C ARG A 54 8.33 0.61 -5.88
N PRO A 55 8.60 -0.36 -6.76
CA PRO A 55 8.64 -1.77 -6.36
C PRO A 55 9.57 -1.99 -5.18
N HIS A 56 9.08 -2.69 -4.16
CA HIS A 56 9.78 -2.88 -2.90
C HIS A 56 9.35 -4.18 -2.23
N ARG A 57 10.07 -4.53 -1.19
CA ARG A 57 9.71 -5.62 -0.27
C ARG A 57 9.92 -5.15 1.16
N HIS A 58 9.31 -5.85 2.09
CA HIS A 58 9.51 -5.63 3.52
C HIS A 58 10.36 -6.77 4.09
N ARG A 59 11.38 -6.41 4.85
CA ARG A 59 12.26 -7.36 5.54
C ARG A 59 12.16 -7.13 7.04
N ARG A 60 11.91 -8.21 7.78
CA ARG A 60 11.74 -8.19 9.23
C ARG A 60 12.70 -9.17 9.88
N ASN A 61 14.02 -8.91 9.81
CA ASN A 61 15.07 -9.69 10.46
C ASN A 61 15.14 -11.17 10.01
N GLY A 62 14.56 -11.51 8.85
CA GLY A 62 14.62 -12.86 8.33
C GLY A 62 13.95 -13.93 9.17
N SER A 63 13.07 -13.55 10.10
CA SER A 63 12.36 -14.49 10.98
C SER A 63 11.32 -15.35 10.25
N GLY A 64 10.95 -14.97 9.02
CA GLY A 64 9.88 -15.66 8.28
C GLY A 64 8.48 -15.41 8.82
N THR A 65 8.34 -14.52 9.80
CA THR A 65 7.04 -14.18 10.41
C THR A 65 6.50 -12.84 9.95
N GLY A 66 7.24 -12.12 9.11
CA GLY A 66 6.78 -10.86 8.54
C GLY A 66 5.62 -11.08 7.59
N PHE A 67 4.65 -10.19 7.63
CA PHE A 67 3.49 -10.25 6.76
C PHE A 67 3.01 -8.87 6.37
N GLU A 68 2.33 -8.80 5.24
CA GLU A 68 1.58 -7.64 4.79
C GLU A 68 0.27 -8.15 4.17
N CYS A 69 -0.85 -7.63 4.65
CA CYS A 69 -2.18 -8.04 4.18
C CYS A 69 -2.94 -6.83 3.68
N PHE A 70 -3.52 -6.94 2.48
CA PHE A 70 -4.33 -5.90 1.86
C PHE A 70 -5.75 -6.37 1.68
N LEU A 71 -6.71 -5.51 2.03
CA LEU A 71 -8.12 -5.70 1.70
C LEU A 71 -8.61 -4.43 1.00
N VAL A 72 -9.21 -4.58 -0.18
CA VAL A 72 -9.77 -3.43 -0.93
C VAL A 72 -11.17 -3.16 -0.40
N LEU A 73 -11.35 -2.00 0.20
CA LEU A 73 -12.64 -1.58 0.78
C LEU A 73 -13.47 -0.74 -0.18
N GLN A 74 -12.80 -0.05 -1.14
CA GLN A 74 -13.45 0.77 -2.16
C GLN A 74 -12.58 0.80 -3.40
N GLY A 75 -13.21 0.76 -4.57
CA GLY A 75 -12.49 0.83 -5.84
C GLY A 75 -11.77 -0.46 -6.20
N ALA A 76 -10.66 -0.31 -6.91
CA ALA A 76 -9.87 -1.45 -7.40
C ALA A 76 -8.40 -1.07 -7.56
N ILE A 77 -7.52 -2.05 -7.35
CA ILE A 77 -6.09 -1.91 -7.56
C ILE A 77 -5.55 -3.06 -8.41
N GLY A 78 -4.48 -2.78 -9.14
CA GLY A 78 -3.63 -3.79 -9.74
C GLY A 78 -2.42 -4.02 -8.85
N LEU A 79 -2.08 -5.28 -8.62
CA LEU A 79 -0.90 -5.66 -7.85
C LEU A 79 0.06 -6.42 -8.77
N LEU A 80 1.33 -6.03 -8.74
CA LEU A 80 2.38 -6.69 -9.48
C LEU A 80 3.36 -7.31 -8.50
N LEU A 81 3.67 -8.60 -8.71
CA LEU A 81 4.69 -9.33 -7.97
C LEU A 81 5.90 -9.54 -8.87
N PHE A 82 7.10 -9.29 -8.33
CA PHE A 82 8.35 -9.36 -9.09
C PHE A 82 9.31 -10.38 -8.48
N ASN A 83 10.19 -10.92 -9.32
CA ASN A 83 11.40 -11.59 -8.84
C ASN A 83 12.52 -10.58 -8.53
N GLY A 84 13.66 -11.05 -8.06
CA GLY A 84 14.80 -10.19 -7.71
C GLY A 84 15.44 -9.47 -8.89
N GLU A 85 15.19 -9.93 -10.11
CA GLU A 85 15.71 -9.34 -11.35
C GLU A 85 14.77 -8.28 -11.93
N GLY A 86 13.61 -8.06 -11.32
CA GLY A 86 12.65 -7.06 -11.78
C GLY A 86 11.66 -7.57 -12.81
N GLU A 87 11.57 -8.88 -13.00
CA GLU A 87 10.61 -9.48 -13.91
C GLU A 87 9.28 -9.70 -13.20
N ILE A 88 8.18 -9.38 -13.88
CA ILE A 88 6.83 -9.58 -13.35
C ILE A 88 6.52 -11.08 -13.35
N GLN A 89 6.21 -11.59 -12.17
CA GLN A 89 5.82 -12.99 -11.97
C GLN A 89 4.30 -13.16 -11.99
N GLN A 90 3.58 -12.19 -11.43
CA GLN A 90 2.12 -12.22 -11.39
C GLN A 90 1.55 -10.81 -11.45
N GLN A 91 0.38 -10.72 -12.06
CA GLN A 91 -0.46 -9.52 -12.08
C GLN A 91 -1.81 -9.92 -11.50
N LEU A 92 -2.27 -9.18 -10.49
CA LEU A 92 -3.50 -9.47 -9.79
C LEU A 92 -4.41 -8.24 -9.82
N HIS A 93 -5.69 -8.47 -10.02
CA HIS A 93 -6.73 -7.46 -9.92
C HIS A 93 -7.48 -7.66 -8.60
N LEU A 94 -7.40 -6.68 -7.70
CA LEU A 94 -8.08 -6.70 -6.41
C LEU A 94 -9.16 -5.62 -6.42
N SER A 95 -10.36 -5.98 -5.98
CA SER A 95 -11.52 -5.08 -6.06
C SER A 95 -12.42 -5.24 -4.83
N ALA A 96 -13.01 -4.12 -4.41
CA ALA A 96 -14.04 -4.14 -3.38
C ALA A 96 -15.25 -4.99 -3.77
N LYS A 97 -15.50 -5.14 -5.06
CA LYS A 97 -16.58 -5.98 -5.61
C LYS A 97 -16.17 -7.42 -5.84
N GLY A 98 -14.89 -7.76 -5.65
CA GLY A 98 -14.38 -9.09 -5.90
C GLY A 98 -14.21 -9.42 -7.38
N PRO A 99 -14.01 -10.72 -7.74
CA PRO A 99 -13.98 -11.87 -6.83
C PRO A 99 -12.79 -11.90 -5.87
N THR A 100 -11.65 -11.28 -6.21
CA THR A 100 -10.50 -11.20 -5.32
C THR A 100 -10.54 -9.86 -4.57
N HIS A 101 -10.76 -9.91 -3.27
CA HIS A 101 -10.90 -8.73 -2.43
C HIS A 101 -9.59 -8.26 -1.83
N GLY A 102 -8.64 -9.15 -1.67
CA GLY A 102 -7.38 -8.85 -1.01
C GLY A 102 -6.35 -9.94 -1.18
N ILE A 103 -5.21 -9.74 -0.54
CA ILE A 103 -4.09 -10.67 -0.61
C ILE A 103 -3.23 -10.53 0.66
N GLU A 104 -2.61 -11.62 1.07
CA GLU A 104 -1.53 -11.59 2.03
C GLU A 104 -0.20 -11.86 1.31
N ILE A 105 0.77 -10.99 1.53
CA ILE A 105 2.09 -11.07 0.91
C ILE A 105 3.11 -11.47 1.96
N ALA A 106 3.90 -12.49 1.65
CA ALA A 106 4.98 -12.94 2.50
C ALA A 106 6.11 -11.90 2.58
N GLU A 107 6.85 -11.93 3.66
CA GLU A 107 8.12 -11.23 3.81
C GLU A 107 9.02 -11.50 2.61
N ASP A 108 9.80 -10.50 2.19
CA ASP A 108 10.77 -10.57 1.07
C ASP A 108 10.18 -10.60 -0.35
N GLN A 109 8.87 -10.66 -0.53
CA GLN A 109 8.26 -10.62 -1.86
C GLN A 109 8.24 -9.19 -2.41
N PHE A 110 8.96 -8.95 -3.49
CA PHE A 110 8.92 -7.67 -4.19
C PHE A 110 7.56 -7.44 -4.84
N HIS A 111 7.00 -6.27 -4.64
CA HIS A 111 5.68 -5.93 -5.16
C HIS A 111 5.52 -4.43 -5.37
N THR A 112 4.54 -4.07 -6.17
CA THR A 112 3.99 -2.72 -6.26
C THR A 112 2.51 -2.81 -6.58
N LEU A 113 1.84 -1.67 -6.46
CA LEU A 113 0.42 -1.59 -6.78
C LEU A 113 0.10 -0.28 -7.50
N VAL A 114 -0.97 -0.32 -8.27
CA VAL A 114 -1.50 0.84 -8.99
C VAL A 114 -2.99 0.96 -8.69
N ALA A 115 -3.48 2.20 -8.61
CA ALA A 115 -4.92 2.45 -8.51
C ALA A 115 -5.55 2.32 -9.90
N LEU A 116 -6.54 1.44 -10.03
CA LEU A 116 -7.30 1.26 -11.26
C LEU A 116 -8.54 2.14 -11.30
N GLU A 117 -9.02 2.57 -10.13
CA GLU A 117 -10.15 3.48 -9.99
C GLU A 117 -9.78 4.64 -9.08
N ALA A 118 -10.42 5.78 -9.30
CA ALA A 118 -10.26 6.93 -8.42
C ALA A 118 -10.74 6.60 -6.99
N ASP A 119 -10.12 7.21 -6.01
CA ASP A 119 -10.47 7.07 -4.59
C ASP A 119 -10.45 5.62 -4.11
N SER A 120 -9.51 4.81 -4.61
CA SER A 120 -9.34 3.43 -4.15
C SER A 120 -8.83 3.40 -2.72
N VAL A 121 -9.47 2.58 -1.89
CA VAL A 121 -9.18 2.46 -0.46
C VAL A 121 -8.77 1.04 -0.15
N ILE A 122 -7.58 0.89 0.41
CA ILE A 122 -7.05 -0.38 0.90
C ILE A 122 -6.94 -0.30 2.41
N PHE A 123 -7.35 -1.35 3.10
CA PHE A 123 -6.99 -1.55 4.50
C PHE A 123 -5.77 -2.45 4.56
N GLU A 124 -4.69 -1.95 5.16
CA GLU A 124 -3.44 -2.70 5.27
C GLU A 124 -3.18 -3.08 6.72
N LEU A 125 -2.77 -4.34 6.89
CA LEU A 125 -2.23 -4.89 8.12
C LEU A 125 -0.81 -5.32 7.84
N LYS A 126 0.14 -4.88 8.65
CA LYS A 126 1.54 -5.15 8.43
C LYS A 126 2.25 -5.36 9.76
N GLN A 127 3.18 -6.30 9.80
CA GLN A 127 3.96 -6.51 11.01
C GLN A 127 4.65 -5.21 11.44
N GLY A 128 4.51 -4.85 12.71
CA GLY A 128 5.24 -3.78 13.37
C GLY A 128 6.34 -4.33 14.27
N PRO A 129 6.92 -3.46 15.09
CA PRO A 129 6.73 -2.02 15.07
C PRO A 129 7.34 -1.36 13.84
N TYR A 130 6.90 -0.14 13.51
CA TYR A 130 7.42 0.61 12.37
C TYR A 130 8.88 1.00 12.61
N GLN A 131 9.74 0.68 11.64
CA GLN A 131 11.17 1.00 11.66
C GLN A 131 11.55 1.59 10.30
N PRO A 132 11.67 2.93 10.16
CA PRO A 132 11.87 3.58 8.87
C PRO A 132 13.06 3.03 8.08
N ALA A 133 14.18 2.71 8.76
CA ALA A 133 15.38 2.20 8.12
C ALA A 133 15.24 0.79 7.54
N GLN A 134 14.25 0.03 7.99
CA GLN A 134 14.03 -1.37 7.60
C GLN A 134 12.68 -1.62 6.94
N ASP A 135 11.83 -0.59 6.88
CA ASP A 135 10.46 -0.78 6.40
C ASP A 135 10.39 -1.16 4.93
N LYS A 136 11.27 -0.58 4.11
CA LYS A 136 11.27 -0.85 2.67
C LYS A 136 12.67 -1.13 2.16
N ASP A 137 12.77 -2.18 1.35
CA ASP A 137 13.94 -2.51 0.54
C ASP A 137 13.51 -2.44 -0.93
N PHE A 138 14.10 -1.53 -1.71
CA PHE A 138 13.65 -1.24 -3.06
C PHE A 138 14.30 -2.15 -4.09
N LEU A 139 13.51 -2.53 -5.10
CA LEU A 139 13.99 -3.27 -6.24
C LEU A 139 14.82 -2.36 -7.14
N ASN A 140 15.99 -2.83 -7.57
CA ASN A 140 16.88 -2.10 -8.48
C ASN A 140 16.25 -2.00 -9.89
N GLY A 141 16.62 -0.94 -10.61
CA GLY A 141 16.18 -0.75 -11.99
C GLY A 141 14.89 0.07 -12.13
N PHE A 142 14.29 0.47 -11.02
CA PHE A 142 13.09 1.31 -11.02
C PHE A 142 13.41 2.70 -10.48
N PRO A 143 12.79 3.76 -11.05
CA PRO A 143 13.07 5.13 -10.62
C PRO A 143 12.56 5.42 -9.21
N ASN A 144 13.14 6.43 -8.58
CA ASN A 144 12.66 6.96 -7.31
C ASN A 144 11.32 7.68 -7.51
N GLU A 145 10.49 7.70 -6.48
CA GLU A 145 9.24 8.47 -6.49
C GLU A 145 9.52 9.97 -6.66
N GLY A 146 8.59 10.67 -7.31
CA GLY A 146 8.68 12.12 -7.50
C GLY A 146 9.57 12.55 -8.66
N THR A 147 10.04 11.63 -9.49
CA THR A 147 10.87 11.92 -10.67
C THR A 147 10.06 11.85 -11.96
N SER A 148 10.56 12.45 -13.05
CA SER A 148 9.92 12.33 -14.37
C SER A 148 9.97 10.91 -14.90
N GLU A 149 11.01 10.15 -14.56
CA GLU A 149 11.12 8.72 -14.87
C GLU A 149 10.04 7.91 -14.18
N ALA A 150 9.69 8.26 -12.93
CA ALA A 150 8.62 7.60 -12.17
C ALA A 150 7.26 7.78 -12.86
N ALA A 151 6.96 8.97 -13.36
CA ALA A 151 5.71 9.23 -14.06
C ALA A 151 5.59 8.39 -15.35
N ARG A 152 6.69 8.22 -16.08
CA ARG A 152 6.72 7.36 -17.26
C ARG A 152 6.57 5.88 -16.91
N GLN A 153 7.19 5.45 -15.83
CA GLN A 153 7.11 4.06 -15.38
C GLN A 153 5.71 3.68 -14.93
N GLU A 154 5.03 4.58 -14.23
CA GLU A 154 3.65 4.33 -13.77
C GLU A 154 2.69 4.13 -14.95
N ALA A 155 2.88 4.89 -16.02
CA ALA A 155 2.02 4.82 -17.20
C ALA A 155 2.17 3.50 -18.00
N GLN A 156 3.23 2.74 -17.78
CA GLN A 156 3.46 1.45 -18.44
C GLN A 156 2.72 0.32 -17.73
#